data_b16cf6ab2aededa48a0afe8c147f6974
#
_entry.id   b16cf6ab2aededa48a0afe8c147f6974
#
_cell.length_a   1.000
_cell.length_b   1.000
_cell.length_c   1.000
_cell.angle_alpha   90.00
_cell.angle_beta   90.00
_cell.angle_gamma   90.00
#
_symmetry.space_group_name_H-M   'P 1'
#
loop_
_entity.id
_entity.type
_entity.pdbx_description
1 polymer ?
#
loop_
_entity_poly.entity_id
_entity_poly.type
_entity_poly.pdbx_seq_one_letter_code
_entity_poly.pdbx_strand_id
1 'polypeptide(L)'
;MITAGQNSGKSRQVRGFSFMASALIMASCGTRAPQWTTLKGNAQGTTFTITYLDSLDRDLSRPVDSLFTVMDRSLSLWDSTSTISRFNAAVDSFATGDRHFQVVLALAMQQWRTTEGAFDGTVLPLVRAWGLGRNGRAELDTAAVDSLLGCVGMPRIHIPDSWERSGEGGSLVFRKNAPCVQFDPNGIAQGYTVDMIALLLRMHRIERYMVEVGGEVRTAGSNERGTAWNIQIDKPVDGDRHTQQVVVPVQDRALATSGNYRKYIEIDGRRYGHTIHPRTGRPAMNELLSASVIAEDCATADAVGTALMVMGRERAQGWLARHPELQAYLISDDANGGFDVWHTTGWPTRP
;
A
#
# COMPACT_ATOMS: atom_id res chain seq x y z
N MET A 1 118.31 23.53 7.20
CA MET A 1 118.31 22.21 7.91
C MET A 1 117.03 21.97 8.58
N ILE A 2 116.48 20.75 8.38
CA ILE A 2 115.37 20.15 9.10
C ILE A 2 113.98 20.49 8.52
N THR A 3 113.51 19.76 7.78
CA THR A 3 112.48 18.80 7.30
C THR A 3 111.09 19.01 7.87
N ALA A 4 110.20 19.16 6.89
CA ALA A 4 108.79 19.15 7.02
C ALA A 4 108.16 17.79 7.27
N GLY A 5 107.17 17.71 8.12
CA GLY A 5 106.30 16.57 8.29
C GLY A 5 104.92 16.81 7.75
N GLN A 6 104.55 16.10 6.71
CA GLN A 6 103.19 16.08 6.16
C GLN A 6 102.31 15.23 7.06
N ASN A 7 101.14 15.79 7.42
CA ASN A 7 100.09 15.07 8.07
C ASN A 7 98.81 15.07 7.25
N SER A 8 98.47 13.91 6.73
CA SER A 8 97.33 13.69 5.85
C SER A 8 96.04 13.58 6.63
N GLY A 9 95.18 14.59 6.49
CA GLY A 9 93.84 14.58 7.02
C GLY A 9 92.87 13.74 6.12
N LYS A 10 92.36 12.66 6.69
CA LYS A 10 91.30 11.86 6.13
C LYS A 10 89.95 12.61 6.30
N SER A 11 89.36 13.05 5.22
CA SER A 11 87.99 13.57 5.20
C SER A 11 87.00 12.39 5.43
N ARG A 12 86.22 12.47 6.48
CA ARG A 12 85.02 11.64 6.72
C ARG A 12 83.86 12.17 5.90
N GLN A 13 83.40 11.40 4.89
CA GLN A 13 82.15 11.60 4.22
C GLN A 13 80.99 11.30 5.16
N VAL A 14 80.20 12.32 5.51
CA VAL A 14 78.92 12.17 6.20
C VAL A 14 77.87 11.79 5.14
N ARG A 15 77.39 10.56 5.18
CA ARG A 15 76.26 10.08 4.38
C ARG A 15 75.00 10.76 4.92
N GLY A 16 74.45 11.70 4.10
CA GLY A 16 73.13 12.25 4.39
C GLY A 16 72.04 11.19 4.24
N PHE A 17 71.33 10.94 5.36
CA PHE A 17 70.07 10.18 5.34
C PHE A 17 68.99 11.10 4.77
N SER A 18 68.58 10.82 3.51
CA SER A 18 67.38 11.43 2.92
C SER A 18 66.15 10.80 3.60
N PHE A 19 65.51 11.53 4.50
CA PHE A 19 64.18 11.17 4.99
C PHE A 19 63.17 11.39 3.86
N MET A 20 62.78 10.29 3.21
CA MET A 20 61.66 10.27 2.28
C MET A 20 60.37 10.39 3.10
N ALA A 21 59.83 11.58 3.23
CA ALA A 21 58.52 11.81 3.84
C ALA A 21 57.48 11.19 2.90
N SER A 22 57.03 9.97 3.24
CA SER A 22 55.84 9.39 2.60
C SER A 22 54.62 10.20 3.04
N ALA A 23 54.16 11.10 2.17
CA ALA A 23 52.85 11.74 2.31
C ALA A 23 51.79 10.66 2.20
N LEU A 24 51.22 10.22 3.35
CA LEU A 24 49.97 9.46 3.38
C LEU A 24 48.88 10.36 2.86
N ILE A 25 48.49 10.17 1.60
CA ILE A 25 47.25 10.74 1.04
C ILE A 25 46.12 9.99 1.74
N MET A 26 45.61 10.53 2.81
CA MET A 26 44.33 10.16 3.41
C MET A 26 43.28 10.51 2.37
N ALA A 27 42.88 9.53 1.55
CA ALA A 27 41.68 9.61 0.75
C ALA A 27 40.52 9.81 1.74
N SER A 28 40.14 11.04 2.01
CA SER A 28 38.90 11.37 2.67
C SER A 28 37.81 10.80 1.77
N CYS A 29 37.28 9.62 2.11
CA CYS A 29 35.96 9.20 1.65
C CYS A 29 34.98 10.22 2.25
N GLY A 30 34.78 11.32 1.53
CA GLY A 30 33.72 12.27 1.85
C GLY A 30 32.39 11.50 1.76
N THR A 31 31.89 11.07 2.89
CA THR A 31 30.51 10.57 2.98
C THR A 31 29.61 11.76 2.60
N ARG A 32 29.04 11.69 1.40
CA ARG A 32 28.05 12.69 0.95
C ARG A 32 26.93 12.72 1.99
N ALA A 33 26.49 13.92 2.36
CA ALA A 33 25.37 14.06 3.29
C ALA A 33 24.12 13.36 2.68
N PRO A 34 23.32 12.67 3.47
CA PRO A 34 22.07 12.08 3.00
C PRO A 34 21.19 13.10 2.31
N GLN A 35 20.61 12.73 1.16
CA GLN A 35 19.77 13.61 0.34
C GLN A 35 18.33 13.11 0.33
N TRP A 36 17.40 14.06 0.40
CA TRP A 36 15.99 13.79 0.17
C TRP A 36 15.70 13.71 -1.33
N THR A 37 15.04 12.66 -1.73
CA THR A 37 14.58 12.43 -3.10
C THR A 37 13.08 12.25 -3.10
N THR A 38 12.39 12.86 -4.08
CA THR A 38 10.95 12.67 -4.27
C THR A 38 10.69 12.22 -5.70
N LEU A 39 10.08 11.03 -5.84
CA LEU A 39 9.58 10.50 -7.10
C LEU A 39 8.08 10.79 -7.19
N LYS A 40 7.60 11.19 -8.36
CA LYS A 40 6.17 11.42 -8.64
C LYS A 40 5.81 10.90 -10.01
N GLY A 41 4.60 10.38 -10.15
CA GLY A 41 4.13 9.87 -11.43
C GLY A 41 2.70 9.39 -11.37
N ASN A 42 2.32 8.61 -12.38
CA ASN A 42 1.03 7.95 -12.48
C ASN A 42 1.25 6.44 -12.57
N ALA A 43 0.50 5.68 -11.78
CA ALA A 43 0.49 4.23 -11.81
C ALA A 43 -0.87 3.72 -11.31
N GLN A 44 -1.27 2.52 -11.74
CA GLN A 44 -2.50 1.85 -11.26
C GLN A 44 -3.77 2.72 -11.37
N GLY A 45 -3.82 3.59 -12.39
CA GLY A 45 -4.97 4.49 -12.63
C GLY A 45 -5.06 5.71 -11.70
N THR A 46 -4.00 5.98 -10.93
CA THR A 46 -3.91 7.12 -10.00
C THR A 46 -2.52 7.75 -10.01
N THR A 47 -2.27 8.72 -9.12
CA THR A 47 -0.95 9.33 -8.91
C THR A 47 -0.20 8.61 -7.80
N PHE A 48 1.15 8.77 -7.79
CA PHE A 48 1.98 8.37 -6.67
C PHE A 48 2.99 9.45 -6.28
N THR A 49 3.36 9.46 -5.01
CA THR A 49 4.44 10.28 -4.46
C THR A 49 5.28 9.45 -3.50
N ILE A 50 6.57 9.31 -3.77
CA ILE A 50 7.50 8.56 -2.93
C ILE A 50 8.62 9.51 -2.51
N THR A 51 8.72 9.82 -1.22
CA THR A 51 9.78 10.66 -0.65
C THR A 51 10.65 9.83 0.26
N TYR A 52 11.97 9.85 0.07
CA TYR A 52 12.90 9.08 0.87
C TYR A 52 14.24 9.81 1.09
N LEU A 53 14.92 9.48 2.18
CA LEU A 53 16.26 9.98 2.51
C LEU A 53 17.28 8.90 2.18
N ASP A 54 18.16 9.14 1.22
CA ASP A 54 19.22 8.20 0.85
C ASP A 54 20.63 8.78 1.08
N SER A 55 21.46 7.99 1.73
CA SER A 55 22.89 8.33 1.96
C SER A 55 23.77 8.16 0.72
N LEU A 56 23.29 7.44 -0.29
CA LEU A 56 24.00 7.17 -1.53
C LEU A 56 23.47 7.99 -2.73
N ASP A 57 22.44 8.81 -2.51
CA ASP A 57 21.81 9.66 -3.54
C ASP A 57 21.40 8.86 -4.79
N ARG A 58 20.75 7.69 -4.57
CA ARG A 58 20.34 6.79 -5.64
C ARG A 58 18.99 7.22 -6.22
N ASP A 59 18.89 7.20 -7.53
CA ASP A 59 17.60 7.28 -8.22
C ASP A 59 16.95 5.89 -8.28
N LEU A 60 15.85 5.71 -7.56
CA LEU A 60 15.07 4.47 -7.53
C LEU A 60 13.84 4.51 -8.46
N SER A 61 13.74 5.46 -9.38
CA SER A 61 12.62 5.57 -10.32
C SER A 61 12.41 4.27 -11.12
N ARG A 62 13.49 3.75 -11.73
CA ARG A 62 13.42 2.51 -12.52
C ARG A 62 13.01 1.27 -11.71
N PRO A 63 13.58 1.00 -10.51
CA PRO A 63 13.11 -0.05 -9.62
C PRO A 63 11.62 0.09 -9.26
N VAL A 64 11.16 1.31 -8.97
CA VAL A 64 9.75 1.60 -8.65
C VAL A 64 8.84 1.33 -9.85
N ASP A 65 9.19 1.83 -11.05
CA ASP A 65 8.43 1.59 -12.29
C ASP A 65 8.36 0.10 -12.64
N SER A 66 9.47 -0.62 -12.44
CA SER A 66 9.51 -2.07 -12.62
C SER A 66 8.56 -2.78 -11.67
N LEU A 67 8.50 -2.34 -10.41
CA LEU A 67 7.60 -2.90 -9.41
C LEU A 67 6.13 -2.66 -9.79
N PHE A 68 5.75 -1.45 -10.20
CA PHE A 68 4.40 -1.17 -10.69
C PHE A 68 4.04 -2.09 -11.86
N THR A 69 4.96 -2.28 -12.82
CA THR A 69 4.76 -3.19 -13.95
C THR A 69 4.51 -4.64 -13.50
N VAL A 70 5.24 -5.10 -12.48
CA VAL A 70 5.07 -6.45 -11.91
C VAL A 70 3.71 -6.56 -11.22
N MET A 71 3.30 -5.55 -10.44
CA MET A 71 2.00 -5.52 -9.79
C MET A 71 0.85 -5.53 -10.81
N ASP A 72 0.94 -4.77 -11.88
CA ASP A 72 -0.08 -4.74 -12.93
C ASP A 72 -0.20 -6.10 -13.64
N ARG A 73 0.91 -6.76 -13.97
CA ARG A 73 0.90 -8.11 -14.55
C ARG A 73 0.30 -9.16 -13.62
N SER A 74 0.38 -8.95 -12.33
CA SER A 74 -0.17 -9.84 -11.32
C SER A 74 -1.66 -9.55 -11.05
N LEU A 75 -2.03 -8.29 -10.79
CA LEU A 75 -3.25 -7.90 -10.09
C LEU A 75 -4.20 -7.00 -10.89
N SER A 76 -3.86 -6.57 -12.11
CA SER A 76 -4.72 -5.69 -12.89
C SER A 76 -5.93 -6.43 -13.47
N LEU A 77 -7.13 -6.01 -13.09
CA LEU A 77 -8.39 -6.47 -13.71
C LEU A 77 -8.62 -5.90 -15.11
N TRP A 78 -7.80 -4.95 -15.54
CA TRP A 78 -7.88 -4.26 -16.83
C TRP A 78 -6.99 -4.90 -17.90
N ASP A 79 -5.98 -5.67 -17.47
CA ASP A 79 -5.11 -6.47 -18.34
C ASP A 79 -5.63 -7.91 -18.38
N SER A 80 -6.13 -8.33 -19.56
CA SER A 80 -6.63 -9.69 -19.77
C SER A 80 -5.55 -10.76 -19.63
N THR A 81 -4.28 -10.39 -19.72
CA THR A 81 -3.12 -11.29 -19.60
C THR A 81 -2.59 -11.40 -18.18
N SER A 82 -3.05 -10.55 -17.26
CA SER A 82 -2.66 -10.59 -15.85
C SER A 82 -3.01 -11.91 -15.18
N THR A 83 -2.29 -12.23 -14.11
CA THR A 83 -2.54 -13.46 -13.35
C THR A 83 -3.96 -13.50 -12.80
N ILE A 84 -4.45 -12.38 -12.25
CA ILE A 84 -5.81 -12.32 -11.69
C ILE A 84 -6.89 -12.45 -12.77
N SER A 85 -6.70 -11.85 -13.95
CA SER A 85 -7.66 -11.97 -15.05
C SER A 85 -7.76 -13.41 -15.56
N ARG A 86 -6.63 -14.11 -15.66
CA ARG A 86 -6.58 -15.55 -16.00
C ARG A 86 -7.21 -16.42 -14.92
N PHE A 87 -6.96 -16.14 -13.63
CA PHE A 87 -7.63 -16.80 -12.51
C PHE A 87 -9.15 -16.61 -12.60
N ASN A 88 -9.61 -15.39 -12.86
CA ASN A 88 -11.04 -15.07 -12.96
C ASN A 88 -11.71 -15.75 -14.15
N ALA A 89 -10.98 -15.98 -15.25
CA ALA A 89 -11.46 -16.71 -16.42
C ALA A 89 -11.44 -18.24 -16.26
N ALA A 90 -10.67 -18.78 -15.33
CA ALA A 90 -10.59 -20.22 -15.08
C ALA A 90 -11.93 -20.77 -14.55
N VAL A 91 -12.28 -22.00 -14.91
CA VAL A 91 -13.57 -22.61 -14.57
C VAL A 91 -13.58 -23.16 -13.14
N ASP A 92 -12.61 -23.99 -12.78
CA ASP A 92 -12.57 -24.74 -11.51
C ASP A 92 -11.23 -24.64 -10.78
N SER A 93 -10.12 -24.58 -11.52
CA SER A 93 -8.78 -24.57 -10.97
C SER A 93 -7.83 -23.69 -11.77
N PHE A 94 -6.82 -23.13 -11.09
CA PHE A 94 -5.81 -22.27 -11.67
C PHE A 94 -4.46 -22.49 -10.99
N ALA A 95 -3.47 -22.87 -11.77
CA ALA A 95 -2.10 -23.06 -11.30
C ALA A 95 -1.26 -21.81 -11.60
N THR A 96 -0.56 -21.29 -10.60
CA THR A 96 0.34 -20.15 -10.79
C THR A 96 1.48 -20.12 -9.79
N GLY A 97 2.67 -19.70 -10.26
CA GLY A 97 3.83 -19.34 -9.43
C GLY A 97 3.93 -17.85 -9.11
N ASP A 98 2.92 -17.05 -9.48
CA ASP A 98 2.91 -15.60 -9.21
C ASP A 98 2.74 -15.33 -7.72
N ARG A 99 3.84 -14.93 -7.08
CA ARG A 99 3.89 -14.72 -5.64
C ARG A 99 3.00 -13.56 -5.18
N HIS A 100 2.88 -12.49 -5.96
CA HIS A 100 2.07 -11.35 -5.57
C HIS A 100 0.58 -11.71 -5.57
N PHE A 101 0.11 -12.43 -6.59
CA PHE A 101 -1.26 -12.99 -6.61
C PHE A 101 -1.51 -13.91 -5.40
N GLN A 102 -0.58 -14.83 -5.13
CA GLN A 102 -0.69 -15.77 -4.00
C GLN A 102 -0.82 -15.03 -2.67
N VAL A 103 0.06 -14.03 -2.42
CA VAL A 103 0.07 -13.25 -1.17
C VAL A 103 -1.20 -12.42 -1.03
N VAL A 104 -1.60 -11.70 -2.07
CA VAL A 104 -2.80 -10.84 -2.01
C VAL A 104 -4.06 -11.67 -1.79
N LEU A 105 -4.18 -12.84 -2.42
CA LEU A 105 -5.31 -13.73 -2.19
C LEU A 105 -5.34 -14.27 -0.74
N ALA A 106 -4.18 -14.61 -0.18
CA ALA A 106 -4.07 -15.08 1.21
C ALA A 106 -4.39 -13.95 2.22
N LEU A 107 -3.87 -12.73 1.98
CA LEU A 107 -4.21 -11.56 2.78
C LEU A 107 -5.70 -11.24 2.70
N ALA A 108 -6.30 -11.31 1.51
CA ALA A 108 -7.74 -11.12 1.33
C ALA A 108 -8.58 -12.14 2.12
N MET A 109 -8.16 -13.41 2.13
CA MET A 109 -8.79 -14.46 2.94
C MET A 109 -8.65 -14.17 4.45
N GLN A 110 -7.50 -13.69 4.89
CA GLN A 110 -7.26 -13.28 6.27
C GLN A 110 -8.19 -12.11 6.63
N GLN A 111 -8.25 -11.07 5.82
CA GLN A 111 -9.11 -9.90 6.07
C GLN A 111 -10.59 -10.28 6.03
N TRP A 112 -11.01 -11.18 5.17
CA TRP A 112 -12.36 -11.73 5.19
C TRP A 112 -12.70 -12.37 6.53
N ARG A 113 -11.80 -13.17 7.11
CA ARG A 113 -11.99 -13.79 8.42
C ARG A 113 -12.04 -12.76 9.54
N THR A 114 -11.07 -11.85 9.58
CA THR A 114 -10.91 -10.82 10.61
C THR A 114 -12.09 -9.85 10.63
N THR A 115 -12.59 -9.46 9.45
CA THR A 115 -13.74 -8.52 9.32
C THR A 115 -15.09 -9.21 9.31
N GLU A 116 -15.16 -10.51 9.65
CA GLU A 116 -16.41 -11.30 9.71
C GLU A 116 -17.17 -11.30 8.36
N GLY A 117 -16.40 -11.26 7.25
CA GLY A 117 -16.92 -11.23 5.88
C GLY A 117 -17.42 -9.86 5.41
N ALA A 118 -17.12 -8.77 6.11
CA ALA A 118 -17.42 -7.42 5.63
C ALA A 118 -16.47 -7.03 4.48
N PHE A 119 -15.19 -7.35 4.58
CA PHE A 119 -14.30 -7.38 3.43
C PHE A 119 -14.48 -8.72 2.71
N ASP A 120 -14.79 -8.70 1.42
CA ASP A 120 -14.86 -9.91 0.59
C ASP A 120 -14.46 -9.59 -0.85
N GLY A 121 -13.28 -10.06 -1.25
CA GLY A 121 -12.76 -9.86 -2.61
C GLY A 121 -13.55 -10.63 -3.68
N THR A 122 -14.48 -11.52 -3.32
CA THR A 122 -15.25 -12.26 -4.33
C THR A 122 -16.51 -11.54 -4.82
N VAL A 123 -16.69 -10.28 -4.45
CA VAL A 123 -17.83 -9.44 -4.90
C VAL A 123 -17.76 -9.02 -6.38
N LEU A 124 -16.69 -9.33 -7.12
CA LEU A 124 -16.49 -8.90 -8.50
C LEU A 124 -17.66 -9.19 -9.46
N PRO A 125 -18.34 -10.35 -9.42
CA PRO A 125 -19.53 -10.58 -10.26
C PRO A 125 -20.64 -9.57 -10.00
N LEU A 126 -20.88 -9.20 -8.74
CA LEU A 126 -21.84 -8.17 -8.36
C LEU A 126 -21.40 -6.77 -8.78
N VAL A 127 -20.11 -6.40 -8.54
CA VAL A 127 -19.54 -5.12 -8.96
C VAL A 127 -19.75 -4.89 -10.46
N ARG A 128 -19.51 -5.92 -11.27
CA ARG A 128 -19.73 -5.87 -12.73
C ARG A 128 -21.19 -5.75 -13.09
N ALA A 129 -22.05 -6.53 -12.45
CA ALA A 129 -23.49 -6.54 -12.72
C ALA A 129 -24.15 -5.21 -12.35
N TRP A 130 -23.75 -4.58 -11.24
CA TRP A 130 -24.18 -3.23 -10.86
C TRP A 130 -23.58 -2.12 -11.72
N GLY A 131 -22.69 -2.45 -12.67
CA GLY A 131 -22.01 -1.46 -13.52
C GLY A 131 -21.02 -0.56 -12.77
N LEU A 132 -20.59 -0.97 -11.58
CA LEU A 132 -19.58 -0.29 -10.80
C LEU A 132 -18.20 -0.58 -11.41
N GLY A 133 -17.67 0.30 -12.22
CA GLY A 133 -16.32 0.16 -12.77
C GLY A 133 -16.15 0.53 -14.24
N ARG A 134 -17.06 0.29 -15.17
CA ARG A 134 -16.83 0.62 -16.57
C ARG A 134 -17.99 1.23 -17.34
N ASN A 135 -19.20 0.80 -17.17
CA ASN A 135 -20.26 1.20 -18.11
C ASN A 135 -21.64 1.24 -17.45
N GLY A 136 -21.85 2.18 -16.54
CA GLY A 136 -23.17 2.64 -16.12
C GLY A 136 -24.30 1.62 -16.00
N ARG A 137 -25.07 1.77 -14.98
CA ARG A 137 -26.43 1.26 -14.71
C ARG A 137 -26.81 -0.10 -15.30
N ALA A 138 -26.85 -1.09 -14.41
CA ALA A 138 -27.86 -2.13 -14.55
C ALA A 138 -28.74 -2.07 -13.29
N GLU A 139 -30.04 -1.91 -13.47
CA GLU A 139 -31.01 -2.24 -12.44
C GLU A 139 -31.04 -3.76 -12.34
N LEU A 140 -30.54 -4.29 -11.21
CA LEU A 140 -30.63 -5.72 -10.94
C LEU A 140 -31.88 -6.00 -10.15
N ASP A 141 -32.71 -6.92 -10.63
CA ASP A 141 -33.79 -7.46 -9.85
C ASP A 141 -33.26 -8.40 -8.73
N THR A 142 -34.12 -8.72 -7.80
CA THR A 142 -33.74 -9.56 -6.64
C THR A 142 -33.25 -10.94 -7.08
N ALA A 143 -33.86 -11.54 -8.10
CA ALA A 143 -33.47 -12.88 -8.58
C ALA A 143 -32.05 -12.88 -9.18
N ALA A 144 -31.70 -11.86 -9.93
CA ALA A 144 -30.34 -11.68 -10.47
C ALA A 144 -29.32 -11.49 -9.35
N VAL A 145 -29.62 -10.68 -8.33
CA VAL A 145 -28.76 -10.49 -7.15
C VAL A 145 -28.58 -11.80 -6.41
N ASP A 146 -29.65 -12.55 -6.11
CA ASP A 146 -29.61 -13.82 -5.38
C ASP A 146 -28.80 -14.88 -6.16
N SER A 147 -28.94 -14.92 -7.49
CA SER A 147 -28.13 -15.79 -8.34
C SER A 147 -26.62 -15.48 -8.22
N LEU A 148 -26.26 -14.18 -8.25
CA LEU A 148 -24.87 -13.74 -8.16
C LEU A 148 -24.29 -13.91 -6.76
N LEU A 149 -25.09 -13.83 -5.69
CA LEU A 149 -24.68 -14.13 -4.32
C LEU A 149 -24.17 -15.57 -4.19
N GLY A 150 -24.67 -16.50 -5.01
CA GLY A 150 -24.13 -17.86 -5.14
C GLY A 150 -22.65 -17.90 -5.54
N CYS A 151 -22.08 -16.84 -6.10
CA CYS A 151 -20.69 -16.71 -6.53
C CYS A 151 -19.80 -15.99 -5.50
N VAL A 152 -20.39 -15.43 -4.41
CA VAL A 152 -19.69 -14.58 -3.43
C VAL A 152 -19.36 -15.38 -2.16
N GLY A 153 -18.22 -15.08 -1.58
CA GLY A 153 -17.68 -15.68 -0.36
C GLY A 153 -16.25 -16.18 -0.54
N MET A 154 -15.28 -15.57 0.14
CA MET A 154 -13.86 -15.97 0.05
C MET A 154 -13.63 -17.49 0.27
N PRO A 155 -14.36 -18.21 1.15
CA PRO A 155 -14.21 -19.67 1.30
C PRO A 155 -14.56 -20.47 0.04
N ARG A 156 -15.13 -19.87 -1.00
CA ARG A 156 -15.35 -20.52 -2.31
C ARG A 156 -14.06 -20.65 -3.13
N ILE A 157 -12.99 -19.98 -2.68
CA ILE A 157 -11.63 -20.12 -3.24
C ILE A 157 -10.82 -20.95 -2.24
N HIS A 158 -10.44 -22.15 -2.66
CA HIS A 158 -9.56 -23.00 -1.87
C HIS A 158 -8.10 -22.60 -2.12
N ILE A 159 -7.44 -22.14 -1.06
CA ILE A 159 -6.00 -21.89 -1.02
C ILE A 159 -5.34 -23.17 -0.47
N PRO A 160 -4.39 -23.78 -1.17
CA PRO A 160 -3.80 -25.04 -0.72
C PRO A 160 -3.00 -24.86 0.58
N ASP A 161 -3.03 -25.84 1.49
CA ASP A 161 -2.32 -25.81 2.77
C ASP A 161 -0.79 -25.69 2.61
N SER A 162 -0.28 -26.04 1.43
CA SER A 162 1.13 -25.89 1.07
C SER A 162 1.55 -24.43 0.83
N TRP A 163 0.60 -23.49 0.76
CA TRP A 163 0.90 -22.07 0.51
C TRP A 163 1.90 -21.49 1.51
N GLU A 164 1.75 -21.80 2.79
CA GLU A 164 2.65 -21.35 3.85
C GLU A 164 4.05 -21.99 3.78
N ARG A 165 4.10 -23.22 3.22
CA ARG A 165 5.35 -24.00 3.08
C ARG A 165 6.02 -23.85 1.72
N SER A 166 5.32 -23.28 0.76
CA SER A 166 5.83 -23.10 -0.60
C SER A 166 6.82 -21.95 -0.69
N GLY A 167 7.79 -21.86 0.15
CA GLY A 167 8.87 -20.88 0.10
C GLY A 167 9.00 -20.11 -1.24
N GLU A 168 9.95 -19.40 -1.55
CA GLU A 168 10.07 -18.59 -2.75
C GLU A 168 9.84 -19.41 -4.05
N GLY A 169 8.69 -19.15 -4.75
CA GLY A 169 8.52 -19.46 -6.17
C GLY A 169 7.85 -20.77 -6.56
N GLY A 170 7.19 -21.49 -5.66
CA GLY A 170 6.43 -22.68 -6.02
C GLY A 170 5.12 -22.38 -6.76
N SER A 171 4.81 -23.15 -7.83
CA SER A 171 3.48 -23.10 -8.44
C SER A 171 2.46 -23.77 -7.53
N LEU A 172 1.37 -23.06 -7.20
CA LEU A 172 0.25 -23.54 -6.40
C LEU A 172 -1.01 -23.67 -7.25
N VAL A 173 -1.85 -24.64 -6.90
CA VAL A 173 -3.15 -24.84 -7.56
C VAL A 173 -4.25 -24.33 -6.66
N PHE A 174 -4.89 -23.25 -7.06
CA PHE A 174 -6.08 -22.69 -6.43
C PHE A 174 -7.31 -23.30 -7.06
N ARG A 175 -8.36 -23.59 -6.27
CA ARG A 175 -9.61 -24.17 -6.77
C ARG A 175 -10.77 -23.24 -6.45
N LYS A 176 -11.77 -23.22 -7.33
CA LYS A 176 -13.02 -22.48 -7.15
C LYS A 176 -14.18 -23.46 -7.02
N ASN A 177 -15.10 -23.20 -6.11
CA ASN A 177 -16.27 -24.05 -5.90
C ASN A 177 -17.33 -23.89 -7.01
N ALA A 178 -17.25 -22.82 -7.79
CA ALA A 178 -18.12 -22.57 -8.93
C ALA A 178 -17.40 -21.69 -9.97
N PRO A 179 -17.72 -21.86 -11.27
CA PRO A 179 -17.08 -21.11 -12.35
C PRO A 179 -17.28 -19.58 -12.24
N CYS A 180 -18.39 -19.16 -11.66
CA CYS A 180 -18.74 -17.75 -11.50
C CYS A 180 -17.97 -17.04 -10.38
N VAL A 181 -17.24 -17.76 -9.52
CA VAL A 181 -16.41 -17.15 -8.47
C VAL A 181 -15.27 -16.39 -9.11
N GLN A 182 -15.16 -15.10 -8.81
CA GLN A 182 -14.12 -14.20 -9.31
C GLN A 182 -13.57 -13.39 -8.15
N PHE A 183 -12.32 -12.97 -8.25
CA PHE A 183 -11.63 -12.21 -7.22
C PHE A 183 -11.37 -10.78 -7.70
N ASP A 184 -11.76 -9.79 -6.88
CA ASP A 184 -11.47 -8.37 -7.01
C ASP A 184 -10.44 -7.98 -5.96
N PRO A 185 -9.23 -7.56 -6.34
CA PRO A 185 -8.21 -7.16 -5.39
C PRO A 185 -8.28 -5.66 -5.04
N ASN A 186 -9.19 -4.86 -5.62
CA ASN A 186 -9.15 -3.39 -5.56
C ASN A 186 -9.23 -2.81 -4.15
N GLY A 187 -9.77 -3.51 -3.17
CA GLY A 187 -9.81 -3.07 -1.77
C GLY A 187 -8.61 -3.56 -0.93
N ILE A 188 -7.50 -4.03 -1.56
CA ILE A 188 -6.31 -4.48 -0.83
C ILE A 188 -5.03 -4.36 -1.65
N ALA A 189 -5.12 -4.42 -2.99
CA ALA A 189 -3.93 -4.50 -3.85
C ALA A 189 -3.15 -3.19 -3.92
N GLN A 190 -3.82 -2.06 -3.76
CA GLN A 190 -3.16 -0.76 -3.76
C GLN A 190 -2.34 -0.58 -2.49
N GLY A 191 -2.92 -0.90 -1.32
CA GLY A 191 -2.20 -0.96 -0.06
C GLY A 191 -1.02 -1.95 -0.10
N TYR A 192 -1.22 -3.13 -0.69
CA TYR A 192 -0.15 -4.10 -0.89
C TYR A 192 0.98 -3.57 -1.79
N THR A 193 0.67 -2.84 -2.85
CA THR A 193 1.67 -2.21 -3.72
C THR A 193 2.51 -1.19 -2.95
N VAL A 194 1.88 -0.37 -2.10
CA VAL A 194 2.56 0.57 -1.20
C VAL A 194 3.52 -0.16 -0.26
N ASP A 195 3.10 -1.29 0.32
CA ASP A 195 3.95 -2.11 1.19
C ASP A 195 5.15 -2.71 0.43
N MET A 196 4.96 -3.11 -0.82
CA MET A 196 6.06 -3.64 -1.66
C MET A 196 7.07 -2.56 -2.04
N ILE A 197 6.63 -1.32 -2.30
CA ILE A 197 7.53 -0.18 -2.52
C ILE A 197 8.29 0.13 -1.22
N ALA A 198 7.62 0.12 -0.08
CA ALA A 198 8.28 0.29 1.22
C ALA A 198 9.31 -0.81 1.50
N LEU A 199 9.01 -2.06 1.11
CA LEU A 199 9.97 -3.16 1.18
C LEU A 199 11.18 -2.93 0.26
N LEU A 200 10.96 -2.48 -0.98
CA LEU A 200 12.03 -2.11 -1.92
C LEU A 200 12.96 -1.07 -1.30
N LEU A 201 12.43 0.00 -0.69
CA LEU A 201 13.22 1.03 -0.03
C LEU A 201 14.05 0.44 1.12
N ARG A 202 13.46 -0.42 1.97
CA ARG A 202 14.16 -1.10 3.06
C ARG A 202 15.27 -2.03 2.56
N MET A 203 15.07 -2.74 1.46
CA MET A 203 16.11 -3.56 0.83
C MET A 203 17.29 -2.70 0.37
N HIS A 204 17.06 -1.45 0.02
CA HIS A 204 18.09 -0.44 -0.25
C HIS A 204 18.64 0.24 1.01
N ARG A 205 18.26 -0.21 2.23
CA ARG A 205 18.65 0.35 3.55
C ARG A 205 18.21 1.81 3.71
N ILE A 206 17.08 2.16 3.13
CA ILE A 206 16.42 3.44 3.30
C ILE A 206 15.42 3.29 4.45
N GLU A 207 15.63 4.02 5.53
CA GLU A 207 14.87 3.90 6.79
C GLU A 207 13.91 5.09 7.01
N ARG A 208 14.04 6.16 6.22
CA ARG A 208 13.19 7.35 6.34
C ARG A 208 12.52 7.60 5.00
N TYR A 209 11.22 7.34 4.96
CA TYR A 209 10.43 7.48 3.75
C TYR A 209 8.95 7.67 4.01
N MET A 210 8.27 8.22 3.03
CA MET A 210 6.83 8.17 2.82
C MET A 210 6.56 7.66 1.41
N VAL A 211 5.77 6.61 1.30
CA VAL A 211 5.23 6.08 0.05
C VAL A 211 3.74 6.37 0.04
N GLU A 212 3.27 7.02 -1.00
CA GLU A 212 1.85 7.29 -1.25
C GLU A 212 1.49 6.84 -2.66
N VAL A 213 0.41 6.08 -2.82
CA VAL A 213 -0.18 5.70 -4.10
C VAL A 213 -1.70 5.81 -3.97
N GLY A 214 -2.31 6.78 -4.65
CA GLY A 214 -3.77 6.95 -4.73
C GLY A 214 -4.50 7.25 -3.42
N GLY A 215 -3.76 7.65 -2.40
CA GLY A 215 -4.28 7.92 -1.05
C GLY A 215 -3.86 6.90 0.00
N GLU A 216 -3.41 5.73 -0.40
CA GLU A 216 -2.80 4.72 0.46
C GLU A 216 -1.36 5.13 0.79
N VAL A 217 -1.02 5.19 2.08
CA VAL A 217 0.26 5.73 2.56
C VAL A 217 0.96 4.75 3.49
N ARG A 218 2.27 4.60 3.31
CA ARG A 218 3.17 3.95 4.26
C ARG A 218 4.30 4.87 4.64
N THR A 219 4.60 4.97 5.94
CA THR A 219 5.69 5.81 6.45
C THR A 219 6.71 5.00 7.23
N ALA A 220 7.94 5.47 7.25
CA ALA A 220 8.99 5.02 8.17
C ALA A 220 9.87 6.20 8.60
N GLY A 221 10.34 6.13 9.84
CA GLY A 221 11.17 7.16 10.45
C GLY A 221 10.52 8.53 10.44
N SER A 222 11.33 9.58 10.38
CA SER A 222 10.87 10.98 10.43
C SER A 222 10.99 11.67 9.08
N ASN A 223 10.17 12.69 8.85
CA ASN A 223 10.22 13.57 7.69
C ASN A 223 11.48 14.48 7.69
N GLU A 224 11.57 15.38 6.72
CA GLU A 224 12.70 16.33 6.58
C GLU A 224 12.91 17.23 7.80
N ARG A 225 11.85 17.49 8.56
CA ARG A 225 11.88 18.31 9.78
C ARG A 225 12.21 17.53 11.05
N GLY A 226 12.46 16.21 10.94
CA GLY A 226 12.70 15.32 12.08
C GLY A 226 11.45 14.98 12.90
N THR A 227 10.25 15.21 12.36
CA THR A 227 8.96 14.90 12.99
C THR A 227 8.24 13.78 12.26
N ALA A 228 7.11 13.31 12.79
CA ALA A 228 6.21 12.38 12.08
C ALA A 228 5.77 12.94 10.73
N TRP A 229 5.42 12.05 9.80
CA TRP A 229 4.87 12.42 8.51
C TRP A 229 3.45 12.95 8.67
N ASN A 230 3.16 14.08 8.05
CA ASN A 230 1.85 14.73 8.14
C ASN A 230 1.01 14.34 6.93
N ILE A 231 0.01 13.51 7.15
CA ILE A 231 -0.88 13.01 6.10
C ILE A 231 -2.19 13.78 6.17
N GLN A 232 -2.62 14.33 5.04
CA GLN A 232 -3.90 15.03 4.94
C GLN A 232 -5.02 14.02 4.66
N ILE A 233 -6.10 14.11 5.40
CA ILE A 233 -7.38 13.47 5.11
C ILE A 233 -8.31 14.54 4.55
N ASP A 234 -8.90 14.28 3.38
CA ASP A 234 -9.80 15.19 2.70
C ASP A 234 -11.23 15.09 3.25
N LYS A 235 -11.98 16.19 3.13
CA LYS A 235 -13.42 16.18 3.37
C LYS A 235 -14.12 15.34 2.30
N PRO A 236 -15.15 14.57 2.65
CA PRO A 236 -15.93 13.79 1.72
C PRO A 236 -16.95 14.70 0.97
N VAL A 237 -16.43 15.66 0.19
CA VAL A 237 -17.24 16.58 -0.63
C VAL A 237 -17.13 16.25 -2.10
N ASP A 238 -18.20 16.55 -2.87
CA ASP A 238 -18.22 16.34 -4.32
C ASP A 238 -17.20 17.24 -5.04
N GLY A 239 -16.58 16.70 -6.10
CA GLY A 239 -15.65 17.41 -6.99
C GLY A 239 -14.19 17.22 -6.64
N ASP A 240 -13.31 17.74 -7.52
CA ASP A 240 -11.84 17.59 -7.43
C ASP A 240 -11.18 18.51 -6.36
N ARG A 241 -11.94 19.08 -5.45
CA ARG A 241 -11.42 19.97 -4.43
C ARG A 241 -10.87 19.13 -3.27
N HIS A 242 -9.55 19.00 -3.19
CA HIS A 242 -8.86 18.50 -2.00
C HIS A 242 -9.03 19.50 -0.83
N THR A 243 -10.20 19.45 -0.20
CA THR A 243 -10.50 20.29 0.97
C THR A 243 -10.07 19.52 2.20
N GLN A 244 -9.10 20.06 2.93
CA GLN A 244 -8.58 19.43 4.14
C GLN A 244 -9.66 19.27 5.21
N GLN A 245 -9.83 18.05 5.71
CA GLN A 245 -10.60 17.75 6.92
C GLN A 245 -9.69 17.82 8.15
N VAL A 246 -8.63 17.03 8.12
CA VAL A 246 -7.67 16.94 9.22
C VAL A 246 -6.28 16.57 8.68
N VAL A 247 -5.23 16.97 9.40
CA VAL A 247 -3.86 16.50 9.16
C VAL A 247 -3.44 15.61 10.31
N VAL A 248 -3.00 14.40 9.97
CA VAL A 248 -2.71 13.32 10.90
C VAL A 248 -1.20 13.04 10.90
N PRO A 249 -0.51 13.09 12.04
CA PRO A 249 0.87 12.66 12.13
C PRO A 249 0.92 11.12 12.11
N VAL A 250 1.61 10.55 11.12
CA VAL A 250 1.81 9.09 10.96
C VAL A 250 3.30 8.80 10.99
N GLN A 251 3.71 7.85 11.83
CA GLN A 251 5.11 7.41 11.93
C GLN A 251 5.17 5.89 12.06
N ASP A 252 6.00 5.26 11.24
CA ASP A 252 6.25 3.82 11.22
C ASP A 252 4.97 2.97 11.06
N ARG A 253 3.95 3.55 10.45
CA ARG A 253 2.62 2.97 10.24
C ARG A 253 2.13 3.25 8.81
N ALA A 254 1.03 2.62 8.47
CA ALA A 254 0.30 2.89 7.24
C ALA A 254 -1.03 3.59 7.52
N LEU A 255 -1.51 4.36 6.54
CA LEU A 255 -2.83 4.97 6.53
C LEU A 255 -3.46 4.74 5.16
N ALA A 256 -4.71 4.28 5.13
CA ALA A 256 -5.52 4.19 3.93
C ALA A 256 -6.90 4.81 4.18
N THR A 257 -7.52 5.33 3.13
CA THR A 257 -8.85 5.96 3.23
C THR A 257 -9.79 5.42 2.17
N SER A 258 -10.81 4.70 2.60
CA SER A 258 -11.93 4.30 1.76
C SER A 258 -13.06 5.32 1.85
N GLY A 259 -13.72 5.64 0.73
CA GLY A 259 -14.81 6.61 0.72
C GLY A 259 -15.76 6.43 -0.46
N ASN A 260 -17.02 6.79 -0.25
CA ASN A 260 -18.11 6.66 -1.24
C ASN A 260 -18.37 7.95 -2.04
N TYR A 261 -17.69 9.04 -1.71
CA TYR A 261 -17.99 10.37 -2.26
C TYR A 261 -17.35 10.66 -3.63
N ARG A 262 -16.26 9.98 -3.99
CA ARG A 262 -15.56 10.19 -5.29
C ARG A 262 -16.09 9.31 -6.40
N LYS A 263 -16.62 8.12 -6.06
CA LYS A 263 -17.17 7.15 -7.02
C LYS A 263 -18.52 6.69 -6.49
N TYR A 264 -19.59 7.16 -7.10
CA TYR A 264 -20.94 6.76 -6.74
C TYR A 264 -21.75 6.48 -8.00
N ILE A 265 -22.80 5.69 -7.85
CA ILE A 265 -23.87 5.56 -8.85
C ILE A 265 -25.11 6.26 -8.30
N GLU A 266 -25.92 6.81 -9.18
CA GLU A 266 -27.20 7.39 -8.83
C GLU A 266 -28.33 6.50 -9.36
N ILE A 267 -29.17 5.99 -8.45
CA ILE A 267 -30.33 5.16 -8.75
C ILE A 267 -31.54 5.86 -8.12
N ASP A 268 -32.56 6.16 -8.91
CA ASP A 268 -33.79 6.85 -8.45
C ASP A 268 -33.54 8.13 -7.64
N GLY A 269 -32.56 8.93 -8.07
CA GLY A 269 -32.16 10.19 -7.41
C GLY A 269 -31.41 9.99 -6.08
N ARG A 270 -31.03 8.76 -5.74
CA ARG A 270 -30.19 8.44 -4.58
C ARG A 270 -28.80 8.04 -5.01
N ARG A 271 -27.81 8.54 -4.31
CA ARG A 271 -26.39 8.20 -4.53
C ARG A 271 -26.04 6.95 -3.75
N TYR A 272 -25.38 6.03 -4.42
CA TYR A 272 -24.89 4.78 -3.86
C TYR A 272 -23.37 4.72 -4.05
N GLY A 273 -22.66 4.45 -2.99
CA GLY A 273 -21.23 4.18 -3.06
C GLY A 273 -20.92 2.95 -3.94
N HIS A 274 -19.70 2.90 -4.44
CA HIS A 274 -19.24 1.78 -5.26
C HIS A 274 -18.95 0.49 -4.45
N THR A 275 -19.05 0.53 -3.14
CA THR A 275 -18.79 -0.61 -2.25
C THR A 275 -20.02 -1.52 -2.21
N ILE A 276 -19.84 -2.79 -2.56
CA ILE A 276 -20.91 -3.82 -2.49
C ILE A 276 -20.88 -4.47 -1.10
N HIS A 277 -22.06 -4.62 -0.50
CA HIS A 277 -22.23 -5.40 0.73
C HIS A 277 -22.28 -6.91 0.37
N PRO A 278 -21.29 -7.73 0.81
CA PRO A 278 -21.15 -9.12 0.33
C PRO A 278 -22.31 -10.03 0.68
N ARG A 279 -23.04 -9.76 1.79
CA ARG A 279 -24.18 -10.61 2.22
C ARG A 279 -25.49 -10.25 1.53
N THR A 280 -25.67 -9.00 1.12
CA THR A 280 -26.91 -8.56 0.49
C THR A 280 -26.80 -8.47 -1.02
N GLY A 281 -25.56 -8.48 -1.55
CA GLY A 281 -25.27 -8.33 -2.97
C GLY A 281 -25.60 -6.96 -3.55
N ARG A 282 -25.95 -5.99 -2.69
CA ARG A 282 -26.36 -4.64 -3.07
C ARG A 282 -25.28 -3.62 -2.67
N PRO A 283 -25.25 -2.43 -3.28
CA PRO A 283 -24.43 -1.34 -2.78
C PRO A 283 -24.65 -1.12 -1.28
N ALA A 284 -23.58 -0.88 -0.52
CA ALA A 284 -23.66 -0.61 0.91
C ALA A 284 -24.41 0.72 1.12
N MET A 285 -25.55 0.64 1.79
CA MET A 285 -26.44 1.77 2.07
C MET A 285 -26.34 2.10 3.56
N ASN A 286 -25.44 3.02 3.89
CA ASN A 286 -25.30 3.54 5.24
C ASN A 286 -24.80 4.98 5.19
N GLU A 287 -24.79 5.64 6.32
CA GLU A 287 -24.42 7.04 6.50
C GLU A 287 -22.91 7.31 6.41
N LEU A 288 -22.07 6.26 6.38
CA LEU A 288 -20.62 6.42 6.37
C LEU A 288 -20.11 6.89 5.01
N LEU A 289 -19.54 8.08 4.99
CA LEU A 289 -19.00 8.70 3.78
C LEU A 289 -17.53 8.35 3.55
N SER A 290 -16.76 8.21 4.65
CA SER A 290 -15.34 7.88 4.57
C SER A 290 -14.85 7.20 5.85
N ALA A 291 -13.91 6.27 5.67
CA ALA A 291 -13.21 5.57 6.73
C ALA A 291 -11.71 5.61 6.47
N SER A 292 -10.97 6.36 7.30
CA SER A 292 -9.50 6.35 7.30
C SER A 292 -9.00 5.42 8.39
N VAL A 293 -8.08 4.53 8.05
CA VAL A 293 -7.55 3.50 8.94
C VAL A 293 -6.04 3.60 9.03
N ILE A 294 -5.50 3.59 10.26
CA ILE A 294 -4.08 3.41 10.53
C ILE A 294 -3.85 1.99 11.01
N ALA A 295 -2.96 1.28 10.33
CA ALA A 295 -2.57 -0.09 10.63
C ALA A 295 -1.04 -0.27 10.57
N GLU A 296 -0.54 -1.46 10.91
CA GLU A 296 0.87 -1.79 10.81
C GLU A 296 1.34 -1.82 9.36
N ASP A 297 0.52 -2.36 8.44
CA ASP A 297 0.77 -2.42 7.00
C ASP A 297 -0.38 -1.79 6.20
N CYS A 298 -0.07 -1.40 4.97
CA CYS A 298 -1.00 -0.65 4.14
C CYS A 298 -2.09 -1.53 3.52
N ALA A 299 -1.78 -2.79 3.21
CA ALA A 299 -2.77 -3.76 2.71
C ALA A 299 -3.87 -4.00 3.75
N THR A 300 -3.52 -4.09 5.04
CA THR A 300 -4.49 -4.19 6.14
C THR A 300 -5.32 -2.91 6.28
N ALA A 301 -4.68 -1.73 6.22
CA ALA A 301 -5.40 -0.46 6.32
C ALA A 301 -6.44 -0.29 5.21
N ASP A 302 -6.09 -0.62 3.96
CA ASP A 302 -6.93 -0.56 2.77
C ASP A 302 -8.13 -1.53 2.89
N ALA A 303 -7.87 -2.81 3.21
CA ALA A 303 -8.92 -3.81 3.35
C ALA A 303 -9.88 -3.52 4.51
N VAL A 304 -9.35 -3.08 5.66
CA VAL A 304 -10.17 -2.69 6.80
C VAL A 304 -11.00 -1.45 6.47
N GLY A 305 -10.43 -0.43 5.82
CA GLY A 305 -11.17 0.74 5.36
C GLY A 305 -12.39 0.33 4.52
N THR A 306 -12.20 -0.56 3.55
CA THR A 306 -13.28 -1.13 2.74
C THR A 306 -14.33 -1.87 3.59
N ALA A 307 -13.89 -2.68 4.57
CA ALA A 307 -14.79 -3.39 5.47
C ALA A 307 -15.64 -2.45 6.33
N LEU A 308 -15.05 -1.38 6.86
CA LEU A 308 -15.76 -0.38 7.67
C LEU A 308 -16.86 0.33 6.84
N MET A 309 -16.57 0.63 5.55
CA MET A 309 -17.57 1.20 4.63
C MET A 309 -18.75 0.24 4.42
N VAL A 310 -18.53 -1.08 4.42
CA VAL A 310 -19.60 -2.09 4.35
C VAL A 310 -20.36 -2.18 5.66
N MET A 311 -19.66 -2.12 6.81
CA MET A 311 -20.28 -2.25 8.14
C MET A 311 -21.22 -1.09 8.47
N GLY A 312 -20.92 0.12 7.99
CA GLY A 312 -21.54 1.34 8.51
C GLY A 312 -21.03 1.72 9.90
N ARG A 313 -21.37 2.91 10.35
CA ARG A 313 -20.76 3.54 11.54
C ARG A 313 -20.91 2.70 12.82
N GLU A 314 -22.11 2.33 13.19
CA GLU A 314 -22.39 1.66 14.47
C GLU A 314 -21.66 0.32 14.59
N ARG A 315 -21.79 -0.52 13.55
CA ARG A 315 -21.11 -1.82 13.53
C ARG A 315 -19.59 -1.67 13.46
N ALA A 316 -19.09 -0.68 12.69
CA ALA A 316 -17.67 -0.37 12.61
C ALA A 316 -17.08 0.01 13.97
N GLN A 317 -17.76 0.86 14.75
CA GLN A 317 -17.36 1.23 16.11
C GLN A 317 -17.29 0.02 17.03
N GLY A 318 -18.32 -0.83 17.02
CA GLY A 318 -18.36 -2.06 17.84
C GLY A 318 -17.28 -3.07 17.42
N TRP A 319 -16.95 -3.15 16.13
CA TRP A 319 -15.87 -4.00 15.64
C TRP A 319 -14.50 -3.44 16.03
N LEU A 320 -14.25 -2.15 15.83
CA LEU A 320 -13.00 -1.46 16.19
C LEU A 320 -12.69 -1.52 17.69
N ALA A 321 -13.71 -1.52 18.55
CA ALA A 321 -13.51 -1.69 19.98
C ALA A 321 -12.87 -3.03 20.37
N ARG A 322 -12.97 -4.06 19.51
CA ARG A 322 -12.32 -5.36 19.67
C ARG A 322 -10.96 -5.46 18.97
N HIS A 323 -10.56 -4.41 18.23
CA HIS A 323 -9.32 -4.34 17.44
C HIS A 323 -8.49 -3.12 17.81
N PRO A 324 -7.93 -3.07 19.06
CA PRO A 324 -7.20 -1.91 19.57
C PRO A 324 -5.88 -1.64 18.83
N GLU A 325 -5.36 -2.59 18.06
CA GLU A 325 -4.19 -2.45 17.19
C GLU A 325 -4.44 -1.51 15.99
N LEU A 326 -5.71 -1.29 15.67
CA LEU A 326 -6.15 -0.41 14.58
C LEU A 326 -6.61 0.94 15.14
N GLN A 327 -6.36 1.99 14.38
CA GLN A 327 -6.90 3.31 14.66
C GLN A 327 -7.75 3.73 13.46
N ALA A 328 -8.91 4.32 13.70
CA ALA A 328 -9.81 4.73 12.63
C ALA A 328 -10.42 6.10 12.88
N TYR A 329 -10.67 6.82 11.80
CA TYR A 329 -11.37 8.10 11.73
C TYR A 329 -12.51 7.96 10.73
N LEU A 330 -13.73 8.06 11.20
CA LEU A 330 -14.95 7.85 10.45
C LEU A 330 -15.66 9.18 10.24
N ILE A 331 -16.06 9.47 9.01
CA ILE A 331 -16.86 10.62 8.66
C ILE A 331 -18.20 10.11 8.15
N SER A 332 -19.28 10.53 8.79
CA SER A 332 -20.65 10.20 8.41
C SER A 332 -21.39 11.46 7.98
N ASP A 333 -22.45 11.30 7.19
CA ASP A 333 -23.43 12.34 6.97
C ASP A 333 -24.21 12.62 8.25
N ASP A 334 -24.41 13.90 8.57
CA ASP A 334 -25.36 14.30 9.60
C ASP A 334 -26.72 14.62 8.94
N ALA A 335 -27.81 14.47 9.66
CA ALA A 335 -29.17 14.69 9.16
C ALA A 335 -29.43 16.14 8.66
N ASN A 336 -28.48 17.06 8.83
CA ASN A 336 -28.58 18.49 8.49
C ASN A 336 -27.69 18.85 7.29
N GLY A 337 -27.06 17.87 6.62
CA GLY A 337 -26.16 18.09 5.48
C GLY A 337 -24.75 18.55 5.88
N GLY A 338 -24.36 18.31 7.14
CA GLY A 338 -23.01 18.43 7.66
C GLY A 338 -22.31 17.10 7.81
N PHE A 339 -21.20 17.08 8.56
CA PHE A 339 -20.42 15.88 8.84
C PHE A 339 -20.37 15.60 10.34
N ASP A 340 -20.67 14.36 10.71
CA ASP A 340 -20.42 13.84 12.04
C ASP A 340 -19.15 12.99 12.02
N VAL A 341 -18.22 13.28 12.94
CA VAL A 341 -16.91 12.65 13.00
C VAL A 341 -16.80 11.81 14.27
N TRP A 342 -16.31 10.59 14.11
CA TRP A 342 -15.92 9.72 15.18
C TRP A 342 -14.53 9.12 14.93
N HIS A 343 -13.75 8.94 15.97
CA HIS A 343 -12.48 8.25 15.89
C HIS A 343 -12.20 7.37 17.10
N THR A 344 -11.34 6.38 16.92
CA THR A 344 -10.89 5.50 18.01
C THR A 344 -10.10 6.29 19.06
N THR A 345 -10.13 5.82 20.31
CA THR A 345 -9.23 6.29 21.35
C THR A 345 -7.78 6.06 20.91
N GLY A 346 -6.95 7.10 20.96
CA GLY A 346 -5.55 7.02 20.48
C GLY A 346 -5.36 7.41 19.02
N TRP A 347 -6.42 7.84 18.30
CA TRP A 347 -6.25 8.48 17.00
C TRP A 347 -5.28 9.66 17.14
N PRO A 348 -4.20 9.73 16.30
CA PRO A 348 -3.21 10.77 16.45
C PRO A 348 -3.79 12.13 16.05
N THR A 349 -3.94 13.01 17.02
CA THR A 349 -4.29 14.41 16.80
C THR A 349 -3.04 15.28 16.83
N ARG A 350 -3.02 16.36 16.06
CA ARG A 350 -2.01 17.39 16.30
C ARG A 350 -2.26 18.03 17.67
N PRO A 351 -1.21 18.25 18.46
CA PRO A 351 -1.32 19.06 19.68
C PRO A 351 -1.69 20.50 19.37
#